data_9fd8a0d68361ec3c7a6c2f14444bc5a2
#
_entry.id   9fd8a0d68361ec3c7a6c2f14444bc5a2
#
_cell.length_a   1.000
_cell.length_b   1.000
_cell.length_c   1.000
_cell.angle_alpha   90.00
_cell.angle_beta   90.00
_cell.angle_gamma   90.00
#
_symmetry.space_group_name_H-M   'P 1'
#
loop_
_entity.id
_entity.type
_entity.pdbx_description
1 polymer ?
#
loop_
_entity_poly.entity_id
_entity_poly.type
_entity_poly.pdbx_seq_one_letter_code
_entity_poly.pdbx_strand_id
1 'polypeptide(L)'
;ITHVAMDTHKKEHTVAVGYPGRDKPEILTVANTVVEIRRMVRRILKQAPGEVVFCYEAGCCGFALQRRIESYGGHCQVIAPSLVPVKRGEHVKTDRRDAIKLLTLFRAGLLTEVRAPDPQQEADRDLTRLRQSARENLQRVRHQILKLLGRHGYVYTDGDHWTVRHRNWMRSL
;
A
#
# COMPACT_ATOMS: atom_id res chain seq x y z
N ILE A 1 -0.11 -3.31 27.17
CA ILE A 1 0.09 -3.62 25.75
C ILE A 1 1.27 -2.79 25.21
N THR A 2 2.19 -3.40 24.47
CA THR A 2 3.21 -2.71 23.69
C THR A 2 2.65 -2.48 22.28
N HIS A 3 2.57 -1.23 21.86
CA HIS A 3 2.08 -0.87 20.52
C HIS A 3 3.26 -0.60 19.59
N VAL A 4 3.19 -1.15 18.39
CA VAL A 4 4.24 -0.98 17.35
C VAL A 4 3.59 -0.45 16.08
N ALA A 5 3.96 0.75 15.68
CA ALA A 5 3.49 1.35 14.42
C ALA A 5 4.62 1.42 13.41
N MET A 6 4.32 1.06 12.17
CA MET A 6 5.31 1.00 11.10
C MET A 6 4.88 1.90 9.94
N ASP A 7 5.72 2.87 9.60
CA ASP A 7 5.65 3.55 8.31
C ASP A 7 6.40 2.71 7.29
N THR A 8 5.68 2.18 6.30
CA THR A 8 6.17 1.10 5.43
C THR A 8 6.51 1.59 4.04
N HIS A 9 7.75 1.30 3.62
CA HIS A 9 8.25 1.63 2.30
C HIS A 9 8.81 0.39 1.58
N LYS A 10 9.09 0.53 0.28
CA LYS A 10 9.56 -0.57 -0.57
C LYS A 10 10.90 -1.16 -0.10
N LYS A 11 11.82 -0.32 0.39
CA LYS A 11 13.19 -0.73 0.75
C LYS A 11 13.37 -0.95 2.26
N GLU A 12 12.73 -0.13 3.07
CA GLU A 12 12.86 -0.14 4.52
C GLU A 12 11.58 0.35 5.20
N HIS A 13 11.47 0.09 6.50
CA HIS A 13 10.37 0.52 7.34
C HIS A 13 10.89 1.35 8.49
N THR A 14 10.21 2.46 8.80
CA THR A 14 10.44 3.19 10.05
C THR A 14 9.45 2.69 11.09
N VAL A 15 9.97 2.17 12.20
CA VAL A 15 9.19 1.49 13.23
C VAL A 15 9.24 2.29 14.51
N ALA A 16 8.09 2.65 15.06
CA ALA A 16 7.94 3.30 16.36
C ALA A 16 7.38 2.28 17.36
N VAL A 17 8.11 2.01 18.44
CA VAL A 17 7.73 1.08 19.49
C VAL A 17 7.39 1.83 20.76
N GLY A 18 6.14 1.73 21.20
CA GLY A 18 5.63 2.33 22.43
C GLY A 18 5.49 1.31 23.54
N TYR A 19 6.50 1.20 24.40
CA TYR A 19 6.44 0.34 25.59
C TYR A 19 5.58 0.95 26.69
N PRO A 20 4.89 0.13 27.50
CA PRO A 20 4.20 0.60 28.69
C PRO A 20 5.17 1.30 29.67
N GLY A 21 4.72 2.42 30.26
CA GLY A 21 5.53 3.18 31.22
C GLY A 21 6.70 3.96 30.64
N ARG A 22 6.84 4.02 29.30
CA ARG A 22 7.83 4.88 28.64
C ARG A 22 7.14 6.02 27.90
N ASP A 23 7.57 7.26 28.15
CA ASP A 23 6.99 8.44 27.49
C ASP A 23 7.44 8.58 26.03
N LYS A 24 8.68 8.20 25.74
CA LYS A 24 9.25 8.32 24.40
C LYS A 24 9.28 6.95 23.70
N PRO A 25 8.78 6.88 22.45
CA PRO A 25 8.89 5.66 21.68
C PRO A 25 10.33 5.36 21.26
N GLU A 26 10.68 4.11 21.18
CA GLU A 26 11.90 3.65 20.50
C GLU A 26 11.66 3.71 18.99
N ILE A 27 12.61 4.27 18.24
CA ILE A 27 12.52 4.36 16.78
C ILE A 27 13.59 3.47 16.16
N LEU A 28 13.17 2.63 15.21
CA LEU A 28 14.04 1.71 14.49
C LEU A 28 13.85 1.92 12.98
N THR A 29 14.93 1.77 12.22
CA THR A 29 14.86 1.59 10.76
C THR A 29 15.18 0.13 10.44
N VAL A 30 14.31 -0.52 9.68
CA VAL A 30 14.38 -1.96 9.41
C VAL A 30 14.28 -2.18 7.91
N ALA A 31 15.28 -2.81 7.32
CA ALA A 31 15.23 -3.16 5.89
C ALA A 31 14.06 -4.11 5.60
N ASN A 32 13.36 -3.88 4.48
CA ASN A 32 12.23 -4.71 4.06
C ASN A 32 12.72 -6.07 3.51
N THR A 33 13.36 -6.85 4.36
CA THR A 33 13.80 -8.21 4.07
C THR A 33 13.20 -9.20 5.09
N VAL A 34 13.07 -10.46 4.67
CA VAL A 34 12.53 -11.52 5.53
C VAL A 34 13.33 -11.65 6.83
N VAL A 35 14.66 -11.54 6.73
CA VAL A 35 15.58 -11.70 7.86
C VAL A 35 15.45 -10.57 8.88
N GLU A 36 15.45 -9.31 8.38
CA GLU A 36 15.41 -8.15 9.27
C GLU A 36 14.03 -7.97 9.92
N ILE A 37 12.94 -8.23 9.19
CA ILE A 37 11.59 -8.23 9.75
C ILE A 37 11.46 -9.28 10.84
N ARG A 38 11.95 -10.52 10.61
CA ARG A 38 11.96 -11.59 11.62
C ARG A 38 12.76 -11.19 12.85
N ARG A 39 13.96 -10.60 12.66
CA ARG A 39 14.82 -10.13 13.74
C ARG A 39 14.13 -9.07 14.57
N MET A 40 13.52 -8.07 13.92
CA MET A 40 12.78 -7.00 14.55
C MET A 40 11.60 -7.54 15.38
N VAL A 41 10.73 -8.36 14.78
CA VAL A 41 9.56 -8.92 15.49
C VAL A 41 10.00 -9.72 16.72
N ARG A 42 10.96 -10.64 16.58
CA ARG A 42 11.46 -11.45 17.69
C ARG A 42 12.11 -10.62 18.80
N ARG A 43 12.86 -9.58 18.43
CA ARG A 43 13.46 -8.65 19.40
C ARG A 43 12.37 -7.96 20.21
N ILE A 44 11.35 -7.38 19.54
CA ILE A 44 10.29 -6.65 20.22
C ILE A 44 9.47 -7.57 21.12
N LEU A 45 9.09 -8.76 20.62
CA LEU A 45 8.36 -9.76 21.43
C LEU A 45 9.12 -10.18 22.68
N LYS A 46 10.46 -10.32 22.57
CA LYS A 46 11.31 -10.67 23.73
C LYS A 46 11.46 -9.54 24.75
N GLN A 47 11.44 -8.28 24.31
CA GLN A 47 11.65 -7.10 25.15
C GLN A 47 10.36 -6.57 25.78
N ALA A 48 9.23 -6.89 25.20
CA ALA A 48 7.93 -6.43 25.66
C ALA A 48 7.53 -7.10 26.99
N PRO A 49 7.00 -6.32 27.96
CA PRO A 49 6.58 -6.86 29.24
C PRO A 49 5.24 -7.62 29.18
N GLY A 50 4.63 -7.74 27.99
CA GLY A 50 3.33 -8.40 27.79
C GLY A 50 2.93 -8.40 26.32
N GLU A 51 1.63 -8.32 26.07
CA GLU A 51 1.07 -8.34 24.71
C GLU A 51 1.68 -7.28 23.80
N VAL A 52 1.92 -7.65 22.53
CA VAL A 52 2.46 -6.77 21.48
C VAL A 52 1.50 -6.75 20.31
N VAL A 53 1.08 -5.56 19.91
CA VAL A 53 0.25 -5.35 18.74
C VAL A 53 0.96 -4.44 17.75
N PHE A 54 1.12 -4.93 16.52
CA PHE A 54 1.71 -4.18 15.41
C PHE A 54 0.63 -3.52 14.58
N CYS A 55 0.94 -2.40 13.94
CA CYS A 55 0.10 -1.83 12.89
C CYS A 55 0.93 -1.17 11.80
N TYR A 56 0.38 -1.12 10.58
CA TYR A 56 0.88 -0.31 9.48
C TYR A 56 -0.27 0.08 8.54
N GLU A 57 -0.09 1.16 7.78
CA GLU A 57 -1.08 1.58 6.79
C GLU A 57 -1.05 0.67 5.55
N ALA A 58 -2.24 0.31 5.04
CA ALA A 58 -2.37 -0.43 3.78
C ALA A 58 -1.69 0.34 2.64
N GLY A 59 -0.73 -0.29 1.97
CA GLY A 59 0.11 0.36 0.96
C GLY A 59 0.93 -0.63 0.16
N CYS A 60 2.15 -0.23 -0.19
CA CYS A 60 3.03 -0.99 -1.08
C CYS A 60 3.42 -2.40 -0.59
N CYS A 61 3.31 -2.66 0.71
CA CYS A 61 3.62 -3.97 1.31
C CYS A 61 2.43 -4.93 1.28
N GLY A 62 1.24 -4.48 0.88
CA GLY A 62 0.02 -5.29 0.86
C GLY A 62 -0.23 -5.97 2.21
N PHE A 63 -0.76 -7.18 2.19
CA PHE A 63 -0.96 -8.01 3.38
C PHE A 63 0.18 -9.01 3.63
N ALA A 64 1.18 -9.06 2.77
CA ALA A 64 2.32 -9.97 2.92
C ALA A 64 3.15 -9.65 4.19
N LEU A 65 3.26 -8.36 4.56
CA LEU A 65 3.95 -7.94 5.77
C LEU A 65 3.19 -8.38 7.02
N GLN A 66 1.86 -8.23 7.06
CA GLN A 66 1.02 -8.71 8.15
C GLN A 66 1.19 -10.22 8.37
N ARG A 67 0.99 -11.04 7.33
CA ARG A 67 1.13 -12.49 7.41
C ARG A 67 2.52 -12.91 7.89
N ARG A 68 3.54 -12.15 7.48
CA ARG A 68 4.92 -12.39 7.92
C ARG A 68 5.11 -12.08 9.40
N ILE A 69 4.59 -10.97 9.90
CA ILE A 69 4.65 -10.62 11.33
C ILE A 69 3.91 -11.68 12.15
N GLU A 70 2.73 -12.09 11.71
CA GLU A 70 1.91 -13.11 12.37
C GLU A 70 2.59 -14.49 12.38
N SER A 71 3.28 -14.86 11.30
CA SER A 71 4.06 -16.10 11.24
C SER A 71 5.23 -16.14 12.24
N TYR A 72 5.64 -14.99 12.77
CA TYR A 72 6.68 -14.88 13.80
C TYR A 72 6.11 -14.70 15.22
N GLY A 73 4.78 -14.82 15.37
CA GLY A 73 4.07 -14.75 16.65
C GLY A 73 3.61 -13.34 17.06
N GLY A 74 3.71 -12.34 16.18
CA GLY A 74 3.15 -11.03 16.40
C GLY A 74 1.67 -10.97 16.00
N HIS A 75 0.88 -10.11 16.64
CA HIS A 75 -0.44 -9.73 16.17
C HIS A 75 -0.33 -8.43 15.37
N CYS A 76 -0.89 -8.37 14.14
CA CYS A 76 -0.68 -7.23 13.25
C CYS A 76 -1.97 -6.77 12.59
N GLN A 77 -2.29 -5.49 12.78
CA GLN A 77 -3.43 -4.81 12.17
C GLN A 77 -3.00 -4.00 10.95
N VAL A 78 -3.72 -4.13 9.85
CA VAL A 78 -3.54 -3.29 8.66
C VAL A 78 -4.55 -2.15 8.73
N ILE A 79 -4.08 -0.92 8.63
CA ILE A 79 -4.89 0.28 8.83
C ILE A 79 -5.33 0.88 7.50
N ALA A 80 -6.57 1.38 7.43
CA ALA A 80 -7.11 2.09 6.27
C ALA A 80 -6.50 3.50 6.16
N PRO A 81 -5.66 3.82 5.15
CA PRO A 81 -4.97 5.11 5.07
C PRO A 81 -5.93 6.30 4.92
N SER A 82 -7.03 6.10 4.18
CA SER A 82 -8.04 7.15 3.94
C SER A 82 -8.86 7.53 5.18
N LEU A 83 -8.80 6.71 6.23
CA LEU A 83 -9.51 6.93 7.50
C LEU A 83 -8.59 7.36 8.64
N VAL A 84 -7.28 7.51 8.39
CA VAL A 84 -6.34 8.03 9.38
C VAL A 84 -6.59 9.52 9.58
N PRO A 85 -6.79 9.99 10.84
CA PRO A 85 -7.01 11.40 11.12
C PRO A 85 -5.83 12.29 10.69
N VAL A 86 -6.13 13.34 9.92
CA VAL A 86 -5.14 14.30 9.44
C VAL A 86 -5.35 15.65 10.12
N LYS A 87 -4.31 16.19 10.75
CA LYS A 87 -4.32 17.56 11.27
C LYS A 87 -4.05 18.54 10.14
N ARG A 88 -4.89 19.59 10.02
CA ARG A 88 -4.64 20.70 9.08
C ARG A 88 -3.36 21.43 9.50
N GLY A 89 -2.46 21.69 8.52
CA GLY A 89 -1.24 22.48 8.75
C GLY A 89 0.05 21.67 9.00
N GLU A 90 0.02 20.35 9.00
CA GLU A 90 1.25 19.54 9.04
C GLU A 90 1.92 19.50 7.66
N HIS A 91 2.87 20.40 7.40
CA HIS A 91 3.57 20.49 6.11
C HIS A 91 4.90 19.72 6.05
N VAL A 92 5.49 19.37 7.19
CA VAL A 92 6.80 18.67 7.22
C VAL A 92 6.56 17.17 7.41
N LYS A 93 6.61 16.43 6.32
CA LYS A 93 6.49 14.97 6.30
C LYS A 93 7.88 14.34 6.44
N THR A 94 8.04 13.45 7.43
CA THR A 94 9.21 12.57 7.59
C THR A 94 8.73 11.22 8.09
N ASP A 95 9.34 10.15 7.62
CA ASP A 95 8.98 8.76 7.98
C ASP A 95 8.96 8.54 9.51
N ARG A 96 9.90 9.17 10.22
CA ARG A 96 9.93 9.15 11.69
C ARG A 96 8.69 9.80 12.32
N ARG A 97 8.24 10.96 11.81
CA ARG A 97 7.05 11.64 12.32
C ARG A 97 5.79 10.86 11.98
N ASP A 98 5.75 10.27 10.79
CA ASP A 98 4.62 9.48 10.34
C ASP A 98 4.47 8.21 11.20
N ALA A 99 5.55 7.50 11.50
CA ALA A 99 5.54 6.36 12.41
C ALA A 99 5.12 6.73 13.84
N ILE A 100 5.60 7.87 14.39
CA ILE A 100 5.23 8.36 15.73
C ILE A 100 3.75 8.77 15.76
N LYS A 101 3.27 9.47 14.73
CA LYS A 101 1.87 9.87 14.60
C LYS A 101 0.96 8.64 14.55
N LEU A 102 1.30 7.67 13.72
CA LEU A 102 0.56 6.41 13.61
C LEU A 102 0.53 5.69 14.96
N LEU A 103 1.66 5.60 15.67
CA LEU A 103 1.73 5.03 17.02
C LEU A 103 0.81 5.76 18.01
N THR A 104 0.80 7.08 17.98
CA THR A 104 -0.04 7.89 18.87
C THR A 104 -1.52 7.63 18.63
N LEU A 105 -1.94 7.62 17.36
CA LEU A 105 -3.32 7.33 16.98
C LEU A 105 -3.71 5.88 17.29
N PHE A 106 -2.77 4.94 17.12
CA PHE A 106 -2.97 3.53 17.43
C PHE A 106 -3.23 3.32 18.91
N ARG A 107 -2.40 3.90 19.79
CA ARG A 107 -2.57 3.86 21.24
C ARG A 107 -3.88 4.50 21.72
N ALA A 108 -4.36 5.49 20.99
CA ALA A 108 -5.63 6.18 21.28
C ALA A 108 -6.87 5.42 20.75
N GLY A 109 -6.69 4.30 20.03
CA GLY A 109 -7.81 3.56 19.43
C GLY A 109 -8.52 4.30 18.29
N LEU A 110 -7.83 5.25 17.63
CA LEU A 110 -8.40 6.13 16.59
C LEU A 110 -8.15 5.63 15.16
N LEU A 111 -7.63 4.42 15.01
CA LEU A 111 -7.34 3.84 13.70
C LEU A 111 -8.38 2.80 13.31
N THR A 112 -8.74 2.77 12.04
CA THR A 112 -9.68 1.79 11.48
C THR A 112 -8.91 0.66 10.82
N GLU A 113 -9.11 -0.56 11.32
CA GLU A 113 -8.50 -1.76 10.75
C GLU A 113 -9.20 -2.18 9.46
N VAL A 114 -8.40 -2.62 8.48
CA VAL A 114 -8.85 -3.27 7.24
C VAL A 114 -8.75 -4.78 7.42
N ARG A 115 -9.84 -5.48 7.21
CA ARG A 115 -9.81 -6.94 7.19
C ARG A 115 -8.93 -7.43 6.05
N ALA A 116 -7.85 -8.13 6.39
CA ALA A 116 -7.01 -8.79 5.40
C ALA A 116 -7.81 -9.92 4.70
N PRO A 117 -7.83 -9.94 3.37
CA PRO A 117 -8.42 -11.04 2.63
C PRO A 117 -7.56 -12.30 2.81
N ASP A 118 -8.14 -13.47 2.61
CA ASP A 118 -7.33 -14.67 2.44
C ASP A 118 -6.50 -14.60 1.14
N PRO A 119 -5.46 -15.44 0.99
CA PRO A 119 -4.58 -15.39 -0.18
C PRO A 119 -5.28 -15.59 -1.52
N GLN A 120 -6.35 -16.40 -1.57
CA GLN A 120 -7.12 -16.64 -2.80
C GLN A 120 -7.95 -15.40 -3.15
N GLN A 121 -8.65 -14.82 -2.18
CA GLN A 121 -9.43 -13.59 -2.36
C GLN A 121 -8.52 -12.42 -2.79
N GLU A 122 -7.31 -12.33 -2.23
CA GLU A 122 -6.33 -11.30 -2.61
C GLU A 122 -5.91 -11.48 -4.07
N ALA A 123 -5.58 -12.70 -4.49
CA ALA A 123 -5.20 -13.02 -5.86
C ALA A 123 -6.33 -12.71 -6.87
N ASP A 124 -7.58 -13.06 -6.56
CA ASP A 124 -8.73 -12.77 -7.40
C ASP A 124 -8.98 -11.26 -7.54
N ARG A 125 -8.84 -10.52 -6.44
CA ARG A 125 -8.94 -9.06 -6.45
C ARG A 125 -7.84 -8.40 -7.27
N ASP A 126 -6.61 -8.87 -7.14
CA ASP A 126 -5.45 -8.33 -7.86
C ASP A 126 -5.57 -8.61 -9.36
N LEU A 127 -5.99 -9.81 -9.75
CA LEU A 127 -6.26 -10.17 -11.15
C LEU A 127 -7.36 -9.27 -11.74
N THR A 128 -8.46 -9.07 -11.00
CA THR A 128 -9.58 -8.23 -11.45
C THR A 128 -9.15 -6.77 -11.62
N ARG A 129 -8.39 -6.22 -10.67
CA ARG A 129 -7.84 -4.86 -10.74
C ARG A 129 -6.85 -4.69 -11.88
N LEU A 130 -5.95 -5.67 -12.08
CA LEU A 130 -5.00 -5.65 -13.18
C LEU A 130 -5.71 -5.68 -14.53
N ARG A 131 -6.73 -6.55 -14.70
CA ARG A 131 -7.55 -6.59 -15.91
C ARG A 131 -8.24 -5.26 -16.18
N GLN A 132 -8.84 -4.65 -15.15
CA GLN A 132 -9.50 -3.36 -15.28
C GLN A 132 -8.50 -2.27 -15.70
N SER A 133 -7.36 -2.17 -15.05
CA SER A 133 -6.30 -1.21 -15.38
C SER A 133 -5.78 -1.41 -16.82
N ALA A 134 -5.59 -2.66 -17.26
CA ALA A 134 -5.17 -2.96 -18.63
C ALA A 134 -6.21 -2.49 -19.66
N ARG A 135 -7.52 -2.68 -19.38
CA ARG A 135 -8.60 -2.18 -20.25
C ARG A 135 -8.62 -0.67 -20.36
N GLU A 136 -8.49 0.03 -19.24
CA GLU A 136 -8.46 1.50 -19.20
C GLU A 136 -7.24 2.05 -19.94
N ASN A 137 -6.08 1.44 -19.77
CA ASN A 137 -4.87 1.81 -20.50
C ASN A 137 -5.03 1.60 -22.02
N LEU A 138 -5.58 0.45 -22.43
CA LEU A 138 -5.88 0.19 -23.84
C LEU A 138 -6.81 1.25 -24.42
N GLN A 139 -7.88 1.61 -23.69
CA GLN A 139 -8.82 2.61 -24.14
C GLN A 139 -8.18 4.01 -24.26
N ARG A 140 -7.34 4.37 -23.28
CA ARG A 140 -6.57 5.62 -23.33
C ARG A 140 -5.68 5.70 -24.56
N VAL A 141 -4.92 4.65 -24.85
CA VAL A 141 -4.04 4.60 -26.04
C VAL A 141 -4.87 4.67 -27.32
N ARG A 142 -5.99 3.96 -27.39
CA ARG A 142 -6.91 4.02 -28.53
C ARG A 142 -7.41 5.45 -28.79
N HIS A 143 -7.82 6.17 -27.76
CA HIS A 143 -8.25 7.56 -27.89
C HIS A 143 -7.08 8.49 -28.34
N GLN A 144 -5.88 8.25 -27.82
CA GLN A 144 -4.70 9.03 -28.23
C GLN A 144 -4.39 8.85 -29.72
N ILE A 145 -4.48 7.62 -30.24
CA ILE A 145 -4.25 7.33 -31.66
C ILE A 145 -5.31 8.03 -32.52
N LEU A 146 -6.60 7.93 -32.19
CA LEU A 146 -7.67 8.59 -32.94
C LEU A 146 -7.49 10.13 -32.94
N LYS A 147 -7.13 10.70 -31.79
CA LYS A 147 -6.86 12.14 -31.72
C LYS A 147 -5.62 12.55 -32.52
N LEU A 148 -4.59 11.70 -32.58
CA LEU A 148 -3.41 11.94 -33.41
C LEU A 148 -3.80 11.93 -34.90
N LEU A 149 -4.51 10.90 -35.35
CA LEU A 149 -4.98 10.79 -36.73
C LEU A 149 -5.85 12.01 -37.14
N GLY A 150 -6.80 12.40 -36.28
CA GLY A 150 -7.64 13.56 -36.52
C GLY A 150 -6.86 14.88 -36.63
N ARG A 151 -5.78 15.06 -35.84
CA ARG A 151 -4.91 16.26 -35.97
C ARG A 151 -4.16 16.32 -37.30
N HIS A 152 -3.91 15.15 -37.92
CA HIS A 152 -3.30 15.05 -39.25
C HIS A 152 -4.35 14.98 -40.40
N GLY A 153 -5.63 15.22 -40.09
CA GLY A 153 -6.71 15.24 -41.08
C GLY A 153 -7.22 13.84 -41.47
N TYR A 154 -6.75 12.78 -40.83
CA TYR A 154 -7.22 11.41 -41.11
C TYR A 154 -8.45 11.08 -40.26
N VAL A 155 -9.60 10.91 -40.91
CA VAL A 155 -10.87 10.54 -40.29
C VAL A 155 -11.39 9.25 -40.92
N TYR A 156 -11.59 8.22 -40.12
CA TYR A 156 -12.17 6.96 -40.57
C TYR A 156 -13.69 7.03 -40.52
N THR A 157 -14.36 6.78 -41.66
CA THR A 157 -15.82 6.87 -41.81
C THR A 157 -16.50 5.55 -42.19
N ASP A 158 -15.70 4.48 -42.45
CA ASP A 158 -16.20 3.21 -43.02
C ASP A 158 -16.64 2.19 -41.95
N GLY A 159 -17.18 2.64 -40.83
CA GLY A 159 -17.72 1.80 -39.75
C GLY A 159 -17.02 1.96 -38.41
N ASP A 160 -17.07 0.93 -37.58
CA ASP A 160 -16.53 0.98 -36.21
C ASP A 160 -15.01 0.99 -36.15
N HIS A 161 -14.50 1.78 -35.20
CA HIS A 161 -13.07 1.81 -34.89
C HIS A 161 -12.59 0.47 -34.29
N TRP A 162 -11.29 0.18 -34.44
CA TRP A 162 -10.57 -0.97 -33.87
C TRP A 162 -10.94 -2.34 -34.45
N THR A 163 -11.76 -2.35 -35.50
CA THR A 163 -12.00 -3.54 -36.34
C THR A 163 -10.78 -3.87 -37.19
N VAL A 164 -10.77 -5.04 -37.81
CA VAL A 164 -9.72 -5.42 -38.77
C VAL A 164 -9.65 -4.41 -39.91
N ARG A 165 -10.82 -3.98 -40.42
CA ARG A 165 -10.94 -2.97 -41.51
C ARG A 165 -10.31 -1.65 -41.13
N HIS A 166 -10.64 -1.11 -39.92
CA HIS A 166 -10.04 0.13 -39.42
C HIS A 166 -8.51 0.01 -39.24
N ARG A 167 -8.03 -1.12 -38.73
CA ARG A 167 -6.58 -1.34 -38.57
C ARG A 167 -5.85 -1.42 -39.91
N ASN A 168 -6.47 -2.03 -40.93
CA ASN A 168 -5.90 -2.06 -42.27
C ASN A 168 -5.88 -0.67 -42.89
N TRP A 169 -6.96 0.13 -42.71
CA TRP A 169 -6.97 1.52 -43.15
C TRP A 169 -5.87 2.33 -42.47
N MET A 170 -5.63 2.22 -41.18
CA MET A 170 -4.51 2.89 -40.50
C MET A 170 -3.14 2.47 -41.03
N ARG A 171 -2.99 1.24 -41.50
CA ARG A 171 -1.71 0.75 -42.09
C ARG A 171 -1.49 1.26 -43.51
N SER A 172 -2.50 1.72 -44.19
CA SER A 172 -2.44 2.26 -45.53
C SER A 172 -2.18 3.77 -45.60
N LEU A 173 -2.17 4.45 -44.44
CA LEU A 173 -1.80 5.86 -44.30
C LEU A 173 -0.30 6.07 -44.39
#